data_e79ec15d0c2ea63f22d08e4e46c2dfcd
#
_entry.id   e79ec15d0c2ea63f22d08e4e46c2dfcd
#
_cell.length_a   1.000
_cell.length_b   1.000
_cell.length_c   1.000
_cell.angle_alpha   90.00
_cell.angle_beta   90.00
_cell.angle_gamma   90.00
#
_symmetry.space_group_name_H-M   'P 1'
#
loop_
_entity.id
_entity.type
_entity.pdbx_description
1 polymer ?
#
loop_
_entity_poly.entity_id
_entity_poly.type
_entity_poly.pdbx_seq_one_letter_code
_entity_poly.pdbx_strand_id
1 'polypeptide(L)'
;KDLVGLEDLSTDQIVTVLDTAEAFKEISERQIKKVPVLRGKTIVNLFFEPSTRTKISFEFAEKRLSADTVSVSSVGSSVSKGETLVDTARNLEAMKIDMVVIRHGSSGAAKFLGERIPSNVINAGDGSHEHPTQGLLDALTIRDHLGSFDGLKVCIIGDVLHSRVARSNIHGLIKLGASVGVCGPYTLLPADVEKMGVRVFSRIEEAIEWSSVLNVLRLQLERMHSGYIPSLREYNQKWGVSKQRLKLGSDELLVLHPGPMNRGV
;
A
#
# COMPACT_ATOMS: atom_id res chain seq x y z
N LYS A 1 0.65 11.24 15.19
CA LYS A 1 -0.07 12.31 14.50
C LYS A 1 -0.38 11.87 13.08
N ASP A 2 0.63 11.52 12.28
CA ASP A 2 0.51 11.25 10.86
C ASP A 2 0.66 9.75 10.56
N LEU A 3 0.09 9.28 9.44
CA LEU A 3 0.31 7.94 8.90
C LEU A 3 1.07 8.07 7.57
N VAL A 4 2.39 8.24 7.64
CA VAL A 4 3.24 8.48 6.45
C VAL A 4 3.92 7.21 5.93
N GLY A 5 4.11 6.20 6.79
CA GLY A 5 4.68 4.89 6.46
C GLY A 5 4.45 3.89 7.58
N LEU A 6 4.70 2.61 7.33
CA LEU A 6 4.73 1.55 8.35
C LEU A 6 6.14 1.39 8.95
N GLU A 7 7.16 1.93 8.29
CA GLU A 7 8.53 1.93 8.78
C GLU A 7 8.65 2.64 10.14
N ASP A 8 7.97 3.76 10.31
CA ASP A 8 8.04 4.60 11.52
C ASP A 8 7.05 4.17 12.63
N LEU A 9 6.11 3.25 12.37
CA LEU A 9 5.15 2.78 13.38
C LEU A 9 5.73 1.67 14.26
N SER A 10 5.33 1.66 15.54
CA SER A 10 5.57 0.50 16.42
C SER A 10 4.58 -0.64 16.11
N THR A 11 4.92 -1.86 16.57
CA THR A 11 4.01 -3.02 16.49
C THR A 11 2.66 -2.71 17.12
N ASP A 12 2.65 -2.11 18.33
CA ASP A 12 1.42 -1.78 19.06
C ASP A 12 0.55 -0.76 18.30
N GLN A 13 1.17 0.20 17.62
CA GLN A 13 0.44 1.14 16.78
C GLN A 13 -0.20 0.45 15.57
N ILE A 14 0.51 -0.48 14.91
CA ILE A 14 -0.03 -1.26 13.80
C ILE A 14 -1.20 -2.13 14.29
N VAL A 15 -1.02 -2.85 15.40
CA VAL A 15 -2.08 -3.69 16.00
C VAL A 15 -3.31 -2.84 16.37
N THR A 16 -3.11 -1.68 17.00
CA THR A 16 -4.21 -0.75 17.34
C THR A 16 -5.02 -0.34 16.10
N VAL A 17 -4.34 -0.05 14.99
CA VAL A 17 -5.03 0.28 13.73
C VAL A 17 -5.80 -0.92 13.19
N LEU A 18 -5.21 -2.12 13.20
CA LEU A 18 -5.88 -3.34 12.74
C LEU A 18 -7.11 -3.67 13.61
N ASP A 19 -7.01 -3.55 14.93
CA ASP A 19 -8.13 -3.80 15.86
C ASP A 19 -9.26 -2.79 15.66
N THR A 20 -8.90 -1.53 15.46
CA THR A 20 -9.87 -0.47 15.12
C THR A 20 -10.56 -0.76 13.79
N ALA A 21 -9.80 -1.18 12.77
CA ALA A 21 -10.35 -1.53 11.47
C ALA A 21 -11.31 -2.73 11.54
N GLU A 22 -10.99 -3.74 12.35
CA GLU A 22 -11.88 -4.89 12.59
C GLU A 22 -13.23 -4.44 13.15
N ALA A 23 -13.22 -3.57 14.16
CA ALA A 23 -14.44 -3.01 14.74
C ALA A 23 -15.27 -2.21 13.71
N PHE A 24 -14.62 -1.58 12.73
CA PHE A 24 -15.30 -0.83 11.67
C PHE A 24 -15.80 -1.69 10.50
N LYS A 25 -15.38 -2.94 10.35
CA LYS A 25 -15.90 -3.87 9.31
C LYS A 25 -17.41 -4.04 9.44
N GLU A 26 -17.91 -4.25 10.65
CA GLU A 26 -19.33 -4.41 10.96
C GLU A 26 -20.18 -3.25 10.41
N ILE A 27 -19.64 -2.02 10.44
CA ILE A 27 -20.36 -0.83 9.94
C ILE A 27 -20.65 -0.95 8.44
N SER A 28 -19.76 -1.60 7.69
CA SER A 28 -19.92 -1.78 6.26
C SER A 28 -21.05 -2.77 5.88
N GLU A 29 -21.47 -3.60 6.81
CA GLU A 29 -22.53 -4.61 6.65
C GLU A 29 -23.89 -4.10 7.12
N ARG A 30 -23.93 -3.02 7.91
CA ARG A 30 -25.17 -2.43 8.41
C ARG A 30 -26.03 -1.87 7.29
N GLN A 31 -27.34 -1.82 7.48
CA GLN A 31 -28.26 -1.14 6.57
C GLN A 31 -27.91 0.35 6.43
N ILE A 32 -27.60 1.04 7.55
CA ILE A 32 -27.07 2.40 7.58
C ILE A 32 -25.55 2.33 7.81
N LYS A 33 -24.81 2.47 6.73
CA LYS A 33 -23.34 2.39 6.71
C LYS A 33 -22.69 3.73 7.08
N LYS A 34 -23.15 4.36 8.16
CA LYS A 34 -22.68 5.68 8.57
C LYS A 34 -22.62 5.78 10.09
N VAL A 35 -21.51 6.34 10.59
CA VAL A 35 -21.27 6.60 12.02
C VAL A 35 -20.67 8.00 12.20
N PRO A 36 -20.95 8.72 13.31
CA PRO A 36 -20.59 10.13 13.48
C PRO A 36 -19.16 10.34 14.04
N VAL A 37 -18.23 9.42 13.82
CA VAL A 37 -16.88 9.45 14.43
C VAL A 37 -16.07 10.66 13.99
N LEU A 38 -16.18 11.08 12.74
CA LEU A 38 -15.48 12.24 12.18
C LEU A 38 -16.44 13.40 11.85
N ARG A 39 -17.60 13.47 12.49
CA ARG A 39 -18.55 14.56 12.28
C ARG A 39 -17.92 15.92 12.62
N GLY A 40 -18.02 16.87 11.70
CA GLY A 40 -17.42 18.20 11.84
C GLY A 40 -15.91 18.25 11.57
N LYS A 41 -15.32 17.16 11.10
CA LYS A 41 -13.94 17.09 10.59
C LYS A 41 -13.93 17.28 9.09
N THR A 42 -13.05 18.15 8.61
CA THR A 42 -12.83 18.41 7.19
C THR A 42 -11.59 17.69 6.70
N ILE A 43 -11.76 16.82 5.71
CA ILE A 43 -10.68 16.04 5.12
C ILE A 43 -10.52 16.41 3.66
N VAL A 44 -9.28 16.67 3.25
CA VAL A 44 -8.94 16.97 1.86
C VAL A 44 -8.10 15.86 1.24
N ASN A 45 -8.61 15.30 0.14
CA ASN A 45 -7.91 14.33 -0.69
C ASN A 45 -7.08 15.04 -1.76
N LEU A 46 -5.76 15.04 -1.64
CA LEU A 46 -4.80 15.58 -2.60
C LEU A 46 -4.21 14.47 -3.45
N PHE A 47 -4.73 14.26 -4.65
CA PHE A 47 -4.27 13.20 -5.56
C PHE A 47 -3.52 13.80 -6.75
N PHE A 48 -2.18 13.77 -6.67
CA PHE A 48 -1.28 14.21 -7.75
C PHE A 48 -0.97 13.09 -8.75
N GLU A 49 -1.24 11.83 -8.40
CA GLU A 49 -1.21 10.69 -9.31
C GLU A 49 -2.62 10.11 -9.51
N PRO A 50 -2.97 9.67 -10.73
CA PRO A 50 -4.25 8.99 -10.98
C PRO A 50 -4.41 7.73 -10.13
N SER A 51 -5.52 7.60 -9.42
CA SER A 51 -5.89 6.38 -8.71
C SER A 51 -7.37 6.36 -8.38
N THR A 52 -8.16 5.68 -9.21
CA THR A 52 -9.60 5.58 -9.01
C THR A 52 -9.94 4.81 -7.74
N ARG A 53 -9.36 3.61 -7.56
CA ARG A 53 -9.66 2.77 -6.39
C ARG A 53 -9.30 3.45 -5.08
N THR A 54 -8.06 3.92 -4.93
CA THR A 54 -7.59 4.53 -3.68
C THR A 54 -8.42 5.77 -3.34
N LYS A 55 -8.67 6.64 -4.32
CA LYS A 55 -9.49 7.85 -4.12
C LYS A 55 -10.89 7.50 -3.63
N ILE A 56 -11.58 6.59 -4.33
CA ILE A 56 -12.94 6.18 -3.97
C ILE A 56 -12.97 5.49 -2.59
N SER A 57 -11.96 4.68 -2.26
CA SER A 57 -11.87 4.02 -0.95
C SER A 57 -11.78 5.03 0.19
N PHE A 58 -10.93 6.07 0.07
CA PHE A 58 -10.85 7.14 1.06
C PHE A 58 -12.16 7.93 1.13
N GLU A 59 -12.71 8.36 0.01
CA GLU A 59 -13.98 9.10 -0.03
C GLU A 59 -15.14 8.32 0.64
N PHE A 60 -15.22 7.01 0.43
CA PHE A 60 -16.23 6.19 1.10
C PHE A 60 -15.98 6.06 2.59
N ALA A 61 -14.73 5.85 3.02
CA ALA A 61 -14.37 5.76 4.43
C ALA A 61 -14.73 7.07 5.16
N GLU A 62 -14.33 8.19 4.62
CA GLU A 62 -14.61 9.54 5.16
C GLU A 62 -16.10 9.81 5.28
N LYS A 63 -16.86 9.55 4.21
CA LYS A 63 -18.33 9.73 4.20
C LYS A 63 -19.05 8.81 5.17
N ARG A 64 -18.56 7.55 5.31
CA ARG A 64 -19.12 6.59 6.29
C ARG A 64 -18.82 7.00 7.73
N LEU A 65 -17.69 7.67 7.97
CA LEU A 65 -17.33 8.23 9.26
C LEU A 65 -17.92 9.62 9.52
N SER A 66 -18.72 10.17 8.58
CA SER A 66 -19.39 11.47 8.65
C SER A 66 -18.46 12.69 8.59
N ALA A 67 -17.30 12.55 7.92
CA ALA A 67 -16.44 13.69 7.63
C ALA A 67 -16.99 14.53 6.46
N ASP A 68 -16.62 15.81 6.46
CA ASP A 68 -16.76 16.69 5.30
C ASP A 68 -15.56 16.46 4.37
N THR A 69 -15.81 15.97 3.16
CA THR A 69 -14.77 15.53 2.22
C THR A 69 -14.68 16.44 1.02
N VAL A 70 -13.46 16.89 0.71
CA VAL A 70 -13.14 17.62 -0.52
C VAL A 70 -12.02 16.87 -1.27
N SER A 71 -12.18 16.65 -2.57
CA SER A 71 -11.16 16.01 -3.39
C SER A 71 -10.59 16.99 -4.41
N VAL A 72 -9.26 17.13 -4.42
CA VAL A 72 -8.49 17.94 -5.36
C VAL A 72 -7.62 17.01 -6.19
N SER A 73 -7.65 17.16 -7.51
CA SER A 73 -6.77 16.44 -8.44
C SER A 73 -5.82 17.41 -9.14
N SER A 74 -4.64 16.91 -9.55
CA SER A 74 -3.65 17.72 -10.27
C SER A 74 -4.16 18.27 -11.59
N VAL A 75 -5.08 17.56 -12.24
CA VAL A 75 -5.66 17.98 -13.52
C VAL A 75 -6.64 19.13 -13.28
N GLY A 76 -6.29 20.32 -13.79
CA GLY A 76 -7.12 21.54 -13.68
C GLY A 76 -6.95 22.31 -12.35
N SER A 77 -6.00 21.93 -11.49
CA SER A 77 -5.70 22.64 -10.24
C SER A 77 -4.60 23.70 -10.44
N SER A 78 -4.43 24.60 -9.43
CA SER A 78 -3.37 25.61 -9.38
C SER A 78 -1.96 25.05 -9.43
N VAL A 79 -1.76 23.76 -9.14
CA VAL A 79 -0.49 23.03 -9.30
C VAL A 79 0.03 23.11 -10.75
N SER A 80 -0.88 23.06 -11.73
CA SER A 80 -0.51 23.23 -13.15
C SER A 80 0.04 24.64 -13.47
N LYS A 81 -0.12 25.60 -12.54
CA LYS A 81 0.37 26.98 -12.65
C LYS A 81 1.68 27.23 -11.89
N GLY A 82 2.35 26.16 -11.40
CA GLY A 82 3.64 26.25 -10.70
C GLY A 82 3.55 26.40 -9.18
N GLU A 83 2.37 26.20 -8.58
CA GLU A 83 2.19 26.17 -7.13
C GLU A 83 2.91 24.95 -6.54
N THR A 84 3.69 25.15 -5.47
CA THR A 84 4.37 24.06 -4.78
C THR A 84 3.41 23.25 -3.88
N LEU A 85 3.79 22.01 -3.54
CA LEU A 85 3.03 21.19 -2.62
C LEU A 85 2.78 21.89 -1.28
N VAL A 86 3.77 22.65 -0.77
CA VAL A 86 3.66 23.38 0.50
C VAL A 86 2.70 24.56 0.37
N ASP A 87 2.74 25.28 -0.73
CA ASP A 87 1.84 26.40 -0.96
C ASP A 87 0.38 25.92 -1.05
N THR A 88 0.15 24.84 -1.80
CA THR A 88 -1.18 24.19 -1.86
C THR A 88 -1.66 23.80 -0.47
N ALA A 89 -0.83 23.17 0.34
CA ALA A 89 -1.20 22.73 1.66
C ALA A 89 -1.48 23.90 2.62
N ARG A 90 -0.65 24.95 2.59
CA ARG A 90 -0.88 26.16 3.40
C ARG A 90 -2.16 26.88 3.02
N ASN A 91 -2.49 26.93 1.74
CA ASN A 91 -3.77 27.49 1.28
C ASN A 91 -4.96 26.70 1.84
N LEU A 92 -4.86 25.36 1.83
CA LEU A 92 -5.89 24.50 2.38
C LEU A 92 -6.01 24.65 3.91
N GLU A 93 -4.89 24.77 4.62
CA GLU A 93 -4.90 25.04 6.07
C GLU A 93 -5.58 26.34 6.45
N ALA A 94 -5.40 27.40 5.64
CA ALA A 94 -6.12 28.66 5.84
C ALA A 94 -7.65 28.45 5.82
N MET A 95 -8.12 27.36 5.19
CA MET A 95 -9.53 26.95 5.17
C MET A 95 -9.93 26.10 6.37
N LYS A 96 -9.06 25.94 7.39
CA LYS A 96 -9.33 25.20 8.64
C LYS A 96 -9.61 23.70 8.44
N ILE A 97 -8.84 23.04 7.59
CA ILE A 97 -8.91 21.59 7.40
C ILE A 97 -8.29 20.84 8.59
N ASP A 98 -8.80 19.63 8.89
CA ASP A 98 -8.31 18.78 9.97
C ASP A 98 -7.29 17.75 9.47
N MET A 99 -7.46 17.26 8.24
CA MET A 99 -6.66 16.17 7.71
C MET A 99 -6.45 16.29 6.20
N VAL A 100 -5.27 15.84 5.74
CA VAL A 100 -4.91 15.69 4.33
C VAL A 100 -4.61 14.23 4.03
N VAL A 101 -5.28 13.67 3.04
CA VAL A 101 -4.91 12.40 2.41
C VAL A 101 -4.14 12.72 1.14
N ILE A 102 -2.86 12.35 1.08
CA ILE A 102 -2.00 12.70 -0.06
C ILE A 102 -1.56 11.47 -0.84
N ARG A 103 -1.66 11.55 -2.18
CA ARG A 103 -1.02 10.63 -3.12
C ARG A 103 -0.14 11.40 -4.08
N HIS A 104 1.16 11.06 -4.13
CA HIS A 104 2.16 11.83 -4.86
C HIS A 104 3.16 10.94 -5.60
N GLY A 105 3.70 11.42 -6.73
CA GLY A 105 4.71 10.71 -7.51
C GLY A 105 6.11 10.70 -6.89
N SER A 106 6.41 11.65 -5.99
CA SER A 106 7.71 11.73 -5.32
C SER A 106 7.68 10.99 -3.99
N SER A 107 8.68 10.13 -3.76
CA SER A 107 8.90 9.45 -2.48
C SER A 107 9.19 10.47 -1.37
N GLY A 108 8.61 10.26 -0.18
CA GLY A 108 8.77 11.15 0.97
C GLY A 108 7.82 12.37 0.97
N ALA A 109 7.00 12.57 -0.06
CA ALA A 109 6.11 13.73 -0.16
C ALA A 109 5.13 13.84 1.01
N ALA A 110 4.59 12.72 1.49
CA ALA A 110 3.68 12.68 2.63
C ALA A 110 4.39 13.09 3.93
N LYS A 111 5.58 12.56 4.19
CA LYS A 111 6.40 12.93 5.36
C LYS A 111 6.81 14.40 5.31
N PHE A 112 7.29 14.84 4.15
CA PHE A 112 7.65 16.23 3.91
C PHE A 112 6.50 17.19 4.22
N LEU A 113 5.27 16.83 3.85
CA LEU A 113 4.09 17.61 4.13
C LEU A 113 3.75 17.61 5.64
N GLY A 114 3.71 16.43 6.28
CA GLY A 114 3.38 16.27 7.69
C GLY A 114 4.29 17.02 8.67
N GLU A 115 5.56 17.26 8.26
CA GLU A 115 6.51 18.07 9.03
C GLU A 115 6.25 19.58 8.91
N ARG A 116 5.43 20.03 7.95
CA ARG A 116 5.25 21.45 7.60
C ARG A 116 3.87 22.00 7.84
N ILE A 117 2.90 21.12 8.06
CA ILE A 117 1.52 21.54 8.32
C ILE A 117 1.01 20.97 9.66
N PRO A 118 0.17 21.70 10.40
CA PRO A 118 -0.42 21.23 11.66
C PRO A 118 -1.47 20.12 11.46
N SER A 119 -2.18 20.10 10.32
CA SER A 119 -3.19 19.09 9.98
C SER A 119 -2.58 17.70 9.92
N ASN A 120 -3.36 16.66 10.24
CA ASN A 120 -2.92 15.28 10.11
C ASN A 120 -2.69 14.89 8.64
N VAL A 121 -1.66 14.10 8.37
CA VAL A 121 -1.34 13.63 7.02
C VAL A 121 -1.43 12.11 6.94
N ILE A 122 -2.19 11.62 5.95
CA ILE A 122 -2.26 10.20 5.59
C ILE A 122 -1.67 10.01 4.20
N ASN A 123 -0.69 9.11 4.10
CA ASN A 123 -0.06 8.71 2.84
C ASN A 123 -0.94 7.70 2.09
N ALA A 124 -1.52 8.12 0.97
CA ALA A 124 -2.26 7.26 0.04
C ALA A 124 -1.37 6.68 -1.10
N GLY A 125 -0.06 6.72 -0.89
CA GLY A 125 0.99 6.22 -1.77
C GLY A 125 1.85 7.32 -2.35
N ASP A 126 3.16 7.29 -2.05
CA ASP A 126 4.15 8.26 -2.51
C ASP A 126 5.33 7.58 -3.24
N GLY A 127 5.51 7.91 -4.50
CA GLY A 127 6.58 7.37 -5.35
C GLY A 127 6.70 5.85 -5.27
N SER A 128 7.92 5.37 -5.02
CA SER A 128 8.24 3.96 -4.68
C SER A 128 8.48 3.76 -3.18
N HIS A 129 8.15 4.74 -2.32
CA HIS A 129 8.43 4.72 -0.90
C HIS A 129 7.43 3.83 -0.14
N GLU A 130 6.23 4.33 0.19
CA GLU A 130 5.24 3.54 0.93
C GLU A 130 3.79 3.80 0.49
N HIS A 131 2.93 2.83 0.80
CA HIS A 131 1.47 2.92 0.76
C HIS A 131 0.91 2.26 2.02
N PRO A 132 1.03 2.92 3.19
CA PRO A 132 0.77 2.30 4.48
C PRO A 132 -0.64 1.72 4.61
N THR A 133 -1.65 2.39 4.07
CA THR A 133 -3.03 1.89 4.13
C THR A 133 -3.25 0.63 3.31
N GLN A 134 -2.49 0.41 2.22
CA GLN A 134 -2.53 -0.86 1.50
C GLN A 134 -1.80 -1.96 2.27
N GLY A 135 -0.65 -1.66 2.90
CA GLY A 135 0.03 -2.64 3.76
C GLY A 135 -0.83 -3.07 4.95
N LEU A 136 -1.54 -2.12 5.57
CA LEU A 136 -2.50 -2.42 6.64
C LEU A 136 -3.70 -3.24 6.15
N LEU A 137 -4.21 -2.97 4.94
CA LEU A 137 -5.27 -3.75 4.33
C LEU A 137 -4.83 -5.20 4.07
N ASP A 138 -3.63 -5.39 3.52
CA ASP A 138 -3.07 -6.72 3.28
C ASP A 138 -2.86 -7.46 4.62
N ALA A 139 -2.31 -6.77 5.64
CA ALA A 139 -2.16 -7.34 6.98
C ALA A 139 -3.50 -7.73 7.61
N LEU A 140 -4.53 -6.87 7.55
CA LEU A 140 -5.86 -7.20 8.04
C LEU A 140 -6.43 -8.44 7.34
N THR A 141 -6.28 -8.51 6.00
CA THR A 141 -6.75 -9.67 5.22
C THR A 141 -6.04 -10.96 5.63
N ILE A 142 -4.73 -10.91 5.87
CA ILE A 142 -3.95 -12.06 6.38
C ILE A 142 -4.48 -12.47 7.76
N ARG A 143 -4.67 -11.53 8.67
CA ARG A 143 -5.19 -11.79 10.02
C ARG A 143 -6.59 -12.41 9.99
N ASP A 144 -7.46 -11.94 9.12
CA ASP A 144 -8.81 -12.47 8.96
C ASP A 144 -8.85 -13.94 8.52
N HIS A 145 -7.90 -14.34 7.66
CA HIS A 145 -7.88 -15.68 7.11
C HIS A 145 -7.06 -16.67 7.94
N LEU A 146 -5.95 -16.20 8.54
CA LEU A 146 -4.96 -17.05 9.19
C LEU A 146 -4.82 -16.82 10.70
N GLY A 147 -5.49 -15.82 11.25
CA GLY A 147 -5.61 -15.53 12.69
C GLY A 147 -4.40 -14.84 13.32
N SER A 148 -3.18 -15.28 13.04
CA SER A 148 -1.94 -14.76 13.62
C SER A 148 -0.89 -14.51 12.55
N PHE A 149 0.10 -13.67 12.88
CA PHE A 149 1.28 -13.47 12.03
C PHE A 149 2.47 -14.31 12.48
N ASP A 150 2.43 -14.83 13.69
CA ASP A 150 3.53 -15.60 14.26
C ASP A 150 3.77 -16.89 13.47
N GLY A 151 5.02 -17.06 13.04
CA GLY A 151 5.42 -18.19 12.21
C GLY A 151 4.95 -18.15 10.74
N LEU A 152 4.14 -17.17 10.34
CA LEU A 152 3.73 -17.03 8.95
C LEU A 152 4.91 -16.68 8.04
N LYS A 153 4.88 -17.24 6.84
CA LYS A 153 5.86 -17.01 5.79
C LYS A 153 5.17 -16.31 4.62
N VAL A 154 5.46 -15.03 4.45
CA VAL A 154 4.86 -14.19 3.41
C VAL A 154 5.87 -13.90 2.32
N CYS A 155 5.63 -14.33 1.09
CA CYS A 155 6.50 -14.00 -0.04
C CYS A 155 5.86 -12.98 -0.96
N ILE A 156 6.59 -11.89 -1.23
CA ILE A 156 6.22 -10.85 -2.17
C ILE A 156 6.88 -11.16 -3.52
N ILE A 157 6.06 -11.39 -4.54
CA ILE A 157 6.53 -11.85 -5.85
C ILE A 157 6.35 -10.76 -6.91
N GLY A 158 7.39 -10.45 -7.66
CA GLY A 158 7.33 -9.61 -8.86
C GLY A 158 8.20 -8.36 -8.79
N ASP A 159 7.63 -7.21 -9.16
CA ASP A 159 8.34 -5.93 -9.22
C ASP A 159 8.39 -5.26 -7.84
N VAL A 160 9.34 -5.71 -7.02
CA VAL A 160 9.56 -5.18 -5.66
C VAL A 160 10.21 -3.79 -5.71
N LEU A 161 11.10 -3.57 -6.68
CA LEU A 161 11.89 -2.33 -6.81
C LEU A 161 11.00 -1.09 -6.93
N HIS A 162 9.98 -1.15 -7.77
CA HIS A 162 9.10 -0.01 -8.03
C HIS A 162 7.83 -0.03 -7.15
N SER A 163 7.66 -1.06 -6.31
CA SER A 163 6.44 -1.25 -5.54
C SER A 163 6.50 -0.61 -4.15
N ARG A 164 5.80 0.50 -3.99
CA ARG A 164 5.54 1.11 -2.67
C ARG A 164 4.74 0.19 -1.72
N VAL A 165 3.91 -0.71 -2.28
CA VAL A 165 3.15 -1.69 -1.48
C VAL A 165 4.08 -2.75 -0.91
N ALA A 166 5.08 -3.21 -1.69
CA ALA A 166 6.07 -4.16 -1.21
C ALA A 166 6.81 -3.64 0.02
N ARG A 167 7.25 -2.38 0.01
CA ARG A 167 7.94 -1.76 1.16
C ARG A 167 7.06 -1.70 2.39
N SER A 168 5.83 -1.21 2.25
CA SER A 168 4.88 -1.18 3.38
C SER A 168 4.62 -2.58 3.94
N ASN A 169 4.45 -3.59 3.08
CA ASN A 169 4.25 -4.96 3.54
C ASN A 169 5.50 -5.52 4.23
N ILE A 170 6.70 -5.26 3.72
CA ILE A 170 7.94 -5.69 4.38
C ILE A 170 8.02 -5.11 5.79
N HIS A 171 7.89 -3.78 5.93
CA HIS A 171 7.97 -3.12 7.24
C HIS A 171 6.87 -3.58 8.20
N GLY A 172 5.62 -3.61 7.74
CA GLY A 172 4.48 -3.98 8.58
C GLY A 172 4.50 -5.44 9.01
N LEU A 173 4.73 -6.37 8.08
CA LEU A 173 4.64 -7.81 8.37
C LEU A 173 5.79 -8.30 9.24
N ILE A 174 7.03 -7.79 9.05
CA ILE A 174 8.16 -8.12 9.93
C ILE A 174 7.86 -7.66 11.37
N LYS A 175 7.33 -6.45 11.54
CA LYS A 175 6.97 -5.94 12.88
C LYS A 175 5.85 -6.75 13.53
N LEU A 176 4.95 -7.30 12.75
CA LEU A 176 3.88 -8.18 13.23
C LEU A 176 4.36 -9.62 13.53
N GLY A 177 5.62 -9.96 13.27
CA GLY A 177 6.22 -11.27 13.58
C GLY A 177 6.24 -12.26 12.43
N ALA A 178 5.82 -11.88 11.22
CA ALA A 178 5.93 -12.75 10.05
C ALA A 178 7.35 -12.78 9.50
N SER A 179 7.74 -13.93 8.92
CA SER A 179 8.93 -14.05 8.08
C SER A 179 8.59 -13.59 6.67
N VAL A 180 9.31 -12.60 6.15
CA VAL A 180 9.05 -12.04 4.82
C VAL A 180 10.12 -12.48 3.83
N GLY A 181 9.68 -12.92 2.65
CA GLY A 181 10.52 -13.23 1.50
C GLY A 181 10.17 -12.36 0.30
N VAL A 182 11.11 -12.21 -0.62
CA VAL A 182 10.92 -11.56 -1.91
C VAL A 182 11.39 -12.46 -3.04
N CYS A 183 10.69 -12.44 -4.17
CA CYS A 183 11.00 -13.27 -5.32
C CYS A 183 10.74 -12.51 -6.63
N GLY A 184 11.73 -12.46 -7.50
CA GLY A 184 11.63 -11.81 -8.80
C GLY A 184 12.99 -11.71 -9.49
N PRO A 185 13.04 -11.19 -10.73
CA PRO A 185 14.31 -10.89 -11.38
C PRO A 185 15.16 -9.95 -10.52
N TYR A 186 16.45 -10.17 -10.44
CA TYR A 186 17.37 -9.30 -9.69
C TYR A 186 17.29 -7.82 -10.11
N THR A 187 17.00 -7.56 -11.36
CA THR A 187 16.77 -6.22 -11.90
C THR A 187 15.53 -5.53 -11.34
N LEU A 188 14.59 -6.29 -10.78
CA LEU A 188 13.35 -5.82 -10.15
C LEU A 188 13.35 -5.94 -8.62
N LEU A 189 14.49 -6.25 -8.03
CA LEU A 189 14.70 -6.22 -6.58
C LEU A 189 15.55 -4.99 -6.22
N PRO A 190 15.25 -4.29 -5.12
CA PRO A 190 16.12 -3.22 -4.62
C PRO A 190 17.53 -3.76 -4.33
N ALA A 191 18.56 -2.98 -4.62
CA ALA A 191 19.91 -3.29 -4.15
C ALA A 191 19.89 -3.46 -2.62
N ASP A 192 20.58 -4.47 -2.11
CA ASP A 192 20.64 -4.76 -0.67
C ASP A 192 19.28 -5.00 0.00
N VAL A 193 18.27 -5.50 -0.73
CA VAL A 193 16.93 -5.76 -0.18
C VAL A 193 16.97 -6.68 1.06
N GLU A 194 17.97 -7.54 1.17
CA GLU A 194 18.21 -8.41 2.33
C GLU A 194 18.43 -7.62 3.64
N LYS A 195 18.99 -6.40 3.54
CA LYS A 195 19.14 -5.50 4.70
C LYS A 195 17.81 -5.04 5.30
N MET A 196 16.71 -5.21 4.58
CA MET A 196 15.36 -5.00 5.11
C MET A 196 14.85 -6.16 5.96
N GLY A 197 15.67 -7.21 6.18
CA GLY A 197 15.30 -8.39 6.97
C GLY A 197 14.50 -9.43 6.20
N VAL A 198 14.53 -9.41 4.87
CA VAL A 198 13.80 -10.34 4.01
C VAL A 198 14.70 -11.45 3.46
N ARG A 199 14.10 -12.62 3.20
CA ARG A 199 14.75 -13.71 2.45
C ARG A 199 14.56 -13.48 0.96
N VAL A 200 15.63 -13.62 0.16
CA VAL A 200 15.57 -13.53 -1.31
C VAL A 200 15.49 -14.92 -1.92
N PHE A 201 14.54 -15.11 -2.84
CA PHE A 201 14.38 -16.34 -3.61
C PHE A 201 14.75 -16.09 -5.07
N SER A 202 15.62 -16.94 -5.61
CA SER A 202 16.01 -16.92 -7.02
C SER A 202 15.11 -17.76 -7.93
N ARG A 203 14.23 -18.58 -7.34
CA ARG A 203 13.27 -19.44 -8.03
C ARG A 203 11.88 -19.30 -7.42
N ILE A 204 10.90 -19.15 -8.30
CA ILE A 204 9.50 -18.97 -7.87
C ILE A 204 8.91 -20.22 -7.21
N GLU A 205 9.35 -21.40 -7.65
CA GLU A 205 8.92 -22.67 -7.09
C GLU A 205 9.29 -22.76 -5.60
N GLU A 206 10.55 -22.47 -5.27
CA GLU A 206 11.04 -22.45 -3.88
C GLU A 206 10.31 -21.39 -3.02
N ALA A 207 10.00 -20.25 -3.61
CA ALA A 207 9.23 -19.20 -2.93
C ALA A 207 7.80 -19.66 -2.61
N ILE A 208 7.14 -20.36 -3.54
CA ILE A 208 5.77 -20.87 -3.34
C ILE A 208 5.77 -21.99 -2.28
N GLU A 209 6.67 -22.96 -2.37
CA GLU A 209 6.79 -24.05 -1.40
C GLU A 209 7.05 -23.55 0.03
N TRP A 210 7.83 -22.47 0.14
CA TRP A 210 8.16 -21.89 1.44
C TRP A 210 6.99 -21.11 2.06
N SER A 211 6.06 -20.60 1.26
CA SER A 211 5.12 -19.55 1.67
C SER A 211 3.83 -20.10 2.27
N SER A 212 3.30 -19.40 3.30
CA SER A 212 1.91 -19.48 3.75
C SER A 212 1.03 -18.44 3.01
N VAL A 213 1.65 -17.34 2.59
CA VAL A 213 0.98 -16.23 1.88
C VAL A 213 1.85 -15.77 0.72
N LEU A 214 1.24 -15.58 -0.44
CA LEU A 214 1.85 -14.92 -1.58
C LEU A 214 1.21 -13.54 -1.78
N ASN A 215 2.01 -12.49 -1.84
CA ASN A 215 1.58 -11.18 -2.30
C ASN A 215 2.16 -10.95 -3.70
N VAL A 216 1.31 -11.13 -4.72
CA VAL A 216 1.72 -11.07 -6.12
C VAL A 216 1.60 -9.64 -6.63
N LEU A 217 2.72 -9.07 -7.06
CA LEU A 217 2.80 -7.72 -7.60
C LEU A 217 2.67 -7.75 -9.13
N ARG A 218 2.06 -6.71 -9.69
CA ARG A 218 2.12 -6.46 -11.11
C ARG A 218 3.47 -5.86 -11.51
N LEU A 219 3.86 -6.02 -12.76
CA LEU A 219 4.92 -5.22 -13.36
C LEU A 219 4.45 -3.77 -13.53
N GLN A 220 5.22 -2.82 -13.04
CA GLN A 220 4.91 -1.39 -13.14
C GLN A 220 5.58 -0.79 -14.38
N LEU A 221 5.11 -1.21 -15.57
CA LEU A 221 5.71 -0.84 -16.86
C LEU A 221 5.80 0.68 -17.05
N GLU A 222 4.88 1.42 -16.47
CA GLU A 222 4.86 2.89 -16.49
C GLU A 222 6.00 3.55 -15.69
N ARG A 223 6.68 2.78 -14.83
CA ARG A 223 7.83 3.24 -14.01
C ARG A 223 9.15 2.64 -14.47
N MET A 224 9.08 1.66 -15.36
CA MET A 224 10.27 0.99 -15.88
C MET A 224 10.82 1.76 -17.09
N HIS A 225 12.13 1.96 -17.10
CA HIS A 225 12.87 2.26 -18.32
C HIS A 225 13.27 0.93 -19.00
N SER A 226 13.80 0.97 -20.23
CA SER A 226 14.25 -0.23 -20.93
C SER A 226 15.34 -0.98 -20.15
N GLY A 227 15.37 -2.31 -20.23
CA GLY A 227 16.45 -3.15 -19.69
C GLY A 227 16.17 -3.90 -18.40
N TYR A 228 15.03 -3.68 -17.73
CA TYR A 228 14.71 -4.42 -16.49
C TYR A 228 14.33 -5.88 -16.74
N ILE A 229 13.63 -6.15 -17.82
CA ILE A 229 13.22 -7.51 -18.22
C ILE A 229 13.43 -7.68 -19.73
N PRO A 230 13.84 -8.87 -20.20
CA PRO A 230 14.05 -9.11 -21.64
C PRO A 230 12.73 -9.05 -22.44
N SER A 231 11.67 -9.66 -21.90
CA SER A 231 10.32 -9.63 -22.46
C SER A 231 9.26 -10.03 -21.42
N LEU A 232 8.01 -9.62 -21.63
CA LEU A 232 6.89 -10.07 -20.79
C LEU A 232 6.69 -11.58 -20.85
N ARG A 233 6.92 -12.19 -22.02
CA ARG A 233 6.80 -13.65 -22.20
C ARG A 233 7.82 -14.39 -21.34
N GLU A 234 9.08 -13.96 -21.34
CA GLU A 234 10.13 -14.59 -20.52
C GLU A 234 9.87 -14.36 -19.03
N TYR A 235 9.45 -13.16 -18.66
CA TYR A 235 9.05 -12.86 -17.29
C TYR A 235 7.95 -13.82 -16.83
N ASN A 236 6.87 -13.98 -17.60
CA ASN A 236 5.79 -14.89 -17.27
C ASN A 236 6.26 -16.36 -17.16
N GLN A 237 7.12 -16.80 -18.09
CA GLN A 237 7.67 -18.16 -18.04
C GLN A 237 8.50 -18.42 -16.79
N LYS A 238 9.32 -17.45 -16.35
CA LYS A 238 10.23 -17.63 -15.20
C LYS A 238 9.57 -17.29 -13.85
N TRP A 239 8.74 -16.23 -13.81
CA TRP A 239 8.27 -15.60 -12.58
C TRP A 239 6.74 -15.54 -12.45
N GLY A 240 6.00 -15.98 -13.47
CA GLY A 240 4.52 -15.96 -13.46
C GLY A 240 3.95 -16.96 -12.46
N VAL A 241 3.00 -16.52 -11.65
CA VAL A 241 2.23 -17.37 -10.72
C VAL A 241 1.12 -18.04 -11.49
N SER A 242 1.32 -19.29 -11.91
CA SER A 242 0.35 -20.09 -12.66
C SER A 242 -0.40 -21.07 -11.75
N LYS A 243 -1.57 -21.54 -12.20
CA LYS A 243 -2.33 -22.61 -11.51
C LYS A 243 -1.48 -23.88 -11.28
N GLN A 244 -0.56 -24.21 -12.21
CA GLN A 244 0.31 -25.36 -12.07
C GLN A 244 1.34 -25.15 -10.95
N ARG A 245 1.94 -23.95 -10.86
CA ARG A 245 2.91 -23.62 -9.81
C ARG A 245 2.26 -23.51 -8.44
N LEU A 246 1.03 -23.00 -8.35
CA LEU A 246 0.31 -22.93 -7.08
C LEU A 246 0.06 -24.30 -6.44
N LYS A 247 0.07 -25.38 -7.20
CA LYS A 247 -0.01 -26.75 -6.65
C LYS A 247 1.22 -27.19 -5.85
N LEU A 248 2.33 -26.43 -5.92
CA LEU A 248 3.53 -26.65 -5.10
C LEU A 248 3.39 -26.09 -3.69
N GLY A 249 2.47 -25.17 -3.49
CA GLY A 249 2.15 -24.62 -2.17
C GLY A 249 1.20 -25.52 -1.38
N SER A 250 0.96 -25.14 -0.13
CA SER A 250 -0.04 -25.81 0.71
C SER A 250 -1.47 -25.59 0.20
N ASP A 251 -2.41 -26.47 0.57
CA ASP A 251 -3.84 -26.28 0.25
C ASP A 251 -4.43 -25.03 0.90
N GLU A 252 -3.81 -24.52 1.97
CA GLU A 252 -4.21 -23.29 2.68
C GLU A 252 -3.45 -22.04 2.21
N LEU A 253 -2.69 -22.13 1.11
CA LEU A 253 -1.92 -21.01 0.58
C LEU A 253 -2.81 -19.81 0.22
N LEU A 254 -2.67 -18.72 0.97
CA LEU A 254 -3.38 -17.47 0.69
C LEU A 254 -2.65 -16.66 -0.40
N VAL A 255 -3.38 -16.25 -1.43
CA VAL A 255 -2.82 -15.43 -2.51
C VAL A 255 -3.46 -14.05 -2.53
N LEU A 256 -2.65 -13.02 -2.32
CA LEU A 256 -3.04 -11.62 -2.35
C LEU A 256 -2.52 -10.92 -3.61
N HIS A 257 -3.23 -9.89 -4.05
CA HIS A 257 -2.81 -9.03 -5.15
C HIS A 257 -3.37 -7.61 -4.97
N PRO A 258 -2.54 -6.57 -4.78
CA PRO A 258 -3.02 -5.21 -4.52
C PRO A 258 -3.69 -4.54 -5.74
N GLY A 259 -3.62 -5.20 -6.91
CA GLY A 259 -4.23 -4.72 -8.16
C GLY A 259 -3.65 -3.39 -8.70
N PRO A 260 -3.94 -3.06 -9.96
CA PRO A 260 -4.57 -3.90 -10.99
C PRO A 260 -3.67 -5.05 -11.44
N MET A 261 -4.26 -6.12 -11.97
CA MET A 261 -3.48 -7.22 -12.54
C MET A 261 -3.05 -6.90 -13.99
N ASN A 262 -1.83 -7.31 -14.35
CA ASN A 262 -1.42 -7.39 -15.76
C ASN A 262 -2.03 -8.66 -16.35
N ARG A 263 -3.10 -8.55 -17.16
CA ARG A 263 -3.72 -9.72 -17.78
C ARG A 263 -2.83 -10.29 -18.88
N GLY A 264 -2.58 -11.60 -18.82
CA GLY A 264 -1.73 -12.31 -19.79
C GLY A 264 -0.21 -12.27 -19.48
N VAL A 265 0.14 -11.86 -18.27
CA VAL A 265 1.54 -11.86 -17.79
C VAL A 265 1.68 -12.80 -16.61
#